data_677b34fd38e9c215084de4ffcaf4e4b6
#
_entry.id   677b34fd38e9c215084de4ffcaf4e4b6
#
_cell.length_a   1.000
_cell.length_b   1.000
_cell.length_c   1.000
_cell.angle_alpha   90.00
_cell.angle_beta   90.00
_cell.angle_gamma   90.00
#
_symmetry.space_group_name_H-M   'P 1'
#
loop_
_entity.id
_entity.type
_entity.pdbx_description
1 polymer ?
#
loop_
_entity_poly.entity_id
_entity_poly.type
_entity_poly.pdbx_seq_one_letter_code
_entity_poly.pdbx_strand_id
1 'polypeptide(L)'
;MRVTTVNVGSLVNSYNAGKLSTFNGSVIYVSTTSPSGSKPAVKLVNGAILPSNGLTVASNNPIYIKGDYNTGGANPPSNSGDPTKPQVDNYNGTGQPYPRPPSLVIGDAVNILSNAWNDSNSFNGLSSRVASNTTVNTAIVSGIVPTSNGNYSGGAENFPRFLESWTNKTFTYYGSMVELYQSQTANGQWVYGGNIYEAPIRQWYFDTKFRTKPPPGSLMVYTYAKGRWFTQ
;
A
#
# COMPACT_ATOMS: atom_id res chain seq x y z
N MET A 1 9.22 16.64 -8.66
CA MET A 1 9.06 15.18 -8.73
C MET A 1 8.39 14.80 -10.04
N ARG A 2 8.84 13.75 -10.69
CA ARG A 2 8.17 13.17 -11.87
C ARG A 2 7.48 11.86 -11.46
N VAL A 3 6.16 11.81 -11.62
CA VAL A 3 5.35 10.66 -11.18
C VAL A 3 4.91 9.85 -12.39
N THR A 4 5.24 8.56 -12.39
CA THR A 4 4.68 7.58 -13.34
C THR A 4 3.42 6.98 -12.72
N THR A 5 2.29 7.17 -13.37
CA THR A 5 1.00 6.65 -12.89
C THR A 5 0.76 5.26 -13.49
N VAL A 6 0.54 4.27 -12.63
CA VAL A 6 0.08 2.94 -12.98
C VAL A 6 -1.41 2.85 -12.67
N ASN A 7 -2.23 2.73 -13.70
CA ASN A 7 -3.66 2.50 -13.53
C ASN A 7 -3.92 1.01 -13.36
N VAL A 8 -4.04 0.59 -12.09
CA VAL A 8 -4.21 -0.83 -11.74
C VAL A 8 -5.53 -1.38 -12.28
N GLY A 9 -6.61 -0.59 -12.26
CA GLY A 9 -7.89 -1.01 -12.83
C GLY A 9 -7.82 -1.29 -14.33
N SER A 10 -7.11 -0.44 -15.10
CA SER A 10 -6.88 -0.67 -16.53
C SER A 10 -6.00 -1.90 -16.77
N LEU A 11 -4.99 -2.14 -15.92
CA LEU A 11 -4.16 -3.35 -15.97
C LEU A 11 -5.02 -4.61 -15.77
N VAL A 12 -5.86 -4.62 -14.75
CA VAL A 12 -6.76 -5.74 -14.44
C VAL A 12 -7.74 -5.99 -15.59
N ASN A 13 -8.34 -4.95 -16.13
CA ASN A 13 -9.27 -5.07 -17.26
C ASN A 13 -8.58 -5.64 -18.51
N SER A 14 -7.36 -5.18 -18.80
CA SER A 14 -6.57 -5.69 -19.93
C SER A 14 -6.13 -7.14 -19.72
N TYR A 15 -5.78 -7.51 -18.49
CA TYR A 15 -5.46 -8.89 -18.13
C TYR A 15 -6.67 -9.81 -18.29
N ASN A 16 -7.82 -9.43 -17.73
CA ASN A 16 -9.05 -10.21 -17.83
C ASN A 16 -9.56 -10.36 -19.29
N ALA A 17 -9.27 -9.37 -20.12
CA ALA A 17 -9.58 -9.41 -21.55
C ALA A 17 -8.56 -10.21 -22.39
N GLY A 18 -7.56 -10.84 -21.77
CA GLY A 18 -6.51 -11.61 -22.46
C GLY A 18 -5.56 -10.79 -23.34
N LYS A 19 -5.53 -9.45 -23.14
CA LYS A 19 -4.69 -8.54 -23.95
C LYS A 19 -3.23 -8.47 -23.52
N LEU A 20 -2.90 -9.08 -22.38
CA LEU A 20 -1.55 -9.09 -21.79
C LEU A 20 -1.01 -10.52 -21.80
N SER A 21 -0.53 -10.98 -22.96
CA SER A 21 -0.13 -12.38 -23.17
C SER A 21 1.04 -12.85 -22.28
N THR A 22 1.91 -11.93 -21.86
CA THR A 22 3.08 -12.24 -21.03
C THR A 22 2.87 -11.94 -19.55
N PHE A 23 1.80 -11.27 -19.17
CA PHE A 23 1.49 -10.94 -17.79
C PHE A 23 0.55 -11.99 -17.21
N ASN A 24 1.04 -12.73 -16.23
CA ASN A 24 0.26 -13.77 -15.55
C ASN A 24 -0.58 -13.27 -14.36
N GLY A 25 -0.71 -11.94 -14.22
CA GLY A 25 -1.49 -11.33 -13.15
C GLY A 25 -0.80 -11.32 -11.78
N SER A 26 0.52 -11.50 -11.71
CA SER A 26 1.20 -11.73 -10.41
C SER A 26 2.14 -10.61 -9.99
N VAL A 27 3.15 -10.28 -10.80
CA VAL A 27 4.23 -9.35 -10.41
C VAL A 27 4.48 -8.33 -11.51
N ILE A 28 4.56 -7.07 -11.13
CA ILE A 28 5.05 -5.99 -11.99
C ILE A 28 6.19 -5.24 -11.30
N TYR A 29 7.24 -4.98 -12.06
CA TYR A 29 8.30 -4.08 -11.65
C TYR A 29 8.23 -2.80 -12.45
N VAL A 30 8.14 -1.67 -11.74
CA VAL A 30 8.03 -0.34 -12.37
C VAL A 30 9.37 0.37 -12.24
N SER A 31 10.13 0.41 -13.33
CA SER A 31 11.32 1.23 -13.43
C SER A 31 10.98 2.56 -14.08
N THR A 32 11.39 3.64 -13.47
CA THR A 32 11.20 4.98 -14.01
C THR A 32 12.51 5.71 -14.06
N THR A 33 12.76 6.37 -15.19
CA THR A 33 13.87 7.31 -15.34
C THR A 33 13.33 8.73 -15.22
N SER A 34 14.12 9.60 -14.64
CA SER A 34 13.75 11.00 -14.51
C SER A 34 14.84 11.89 -15.16
N PRO A 35 14.46 12.94 -15.85
CA PRO A 35 15.43 13.94 -16.28
C PRO A 35 16.26 14.47 -15.10
N SER A 36 17.46 14.92 -15.37
CA SER A 36 18.34 15.51 -14.37
C SER A 36 17.58 16.54 -13.52
N GLY A 37 17.74 16.47 -12.20
CA GLY A 37 17.11 17.39 -11.24
C GLY A 37 15.70 17.01 -10.77
N SER A 38 15.04 16.01 -11.36
CA SER A 38 13.73 15.51 -10.89
C SER A 38 13.88 14.19 -10.17
N LYS A 39 13.18 14.01 -9.04
CA LYS A 39 13.09 12.71 -8.37
C LYS A 39 11.95 11.90 -8.97
N PRO A 40 12.20 10.65 -9.43
CA PRO A 40 11.15 9.79 -9.95
C PRO A 40 10.28 9.22 -8.81
N ALA A 41 9.04 8.89 -9.13
CA ALA A 41 8.12 8.19 -8.23
C ALA A 41 7.07 7.41 -9.02
N VAL A 42 6.41 6.46 -8.37
CA VAL A 42 5.32 5.67 -8.92
C VAL A 42 4.04 5.99 -8.16
N LYS A 43 2.91 6.14 -8.86
CA LYS A 43 1.59 6.30 -8.24
C LYS A 43 0.64 5.23 -8.76
N LEU A 44 0.10 4.43 -7.84
CA LEU A 44 -0.92 3.43 -8.13
C LEU A 44 -2.29 4.07 -7.97
N VAL A 45 -3.14 3.91 -8.96
CA VAL A 45 -4.51 4.44 -8.97
C VAL A 45 -5.51 3.37 -9.38
N ASN A 46 -6.77 3.51 -8.96
CA ASN A 46 -7.86 2.61 -9.33
C ASN A 46 -7.58 1.14 -8.96
N GLY A 47 -6.94 0.93 -7.81
CA GLY A 47 -6.51 -0.39 -7.34
C GLY A 47 -7.54 -1.13 -6.49
N ALA A 48 -8.80 -0.70 -6.44
CA ALA A 48 -9.81 -1.33 -5.60
C ALA A 48 -10.03 -2.82 -5.91
N ILE A 49 -9.82 -3.21 -7.15
CA ILE A 49 -9.90 -4.61 -7.62
C ILE A 49 -8.53 -5.03 -8.17
N LEU A 50 -8.07 -6.20 -7.75
CA LEU A 50 -6.81 -6.80 -8.21
C LEU A 50 -7.06 -8.09 -9.00
N PRO A 51 -6.07 -8.59 -9.76
CA PRO A 51 -6.16 -9.91 -10.39
C PRO A 51 -6.41 -11.01 -9.33
N SER A 52 -7.18 -12.03 -9.68
CA SER A 52 -7.57 -13.13 -8.77
C SER A 52 -6.37 -13.89 -8.17
N ASN A 53 -5.26 -13.93 -8.89
CA ASN A 53 -4.01 -14.55 -8.42
C ASN A 53 -3.23 -13.69 -7.42
N GLY A 54 -3.64 -12.44 -7.24
CA GLY A 54 -2.92 -11.44 -6.46
C GLY A 54 -2.05 -10.54 -7.31
N LEU A 55 -1.48 -9.52 -6.69
CA LEU A 55 -0.61 -8.57 -7.38
C LEU A 55 0.52 -8.11 -6.46
N THR A 56 1.74 -8.23 -6.94
CA THR A 56 2.90 -7.55 -6.36
C THR A 56 3.34 -6.42 -7.28
N VAL A 57 3.48 -5.24 -6.71
CA VAL A 57 4.05 -4.08 -7.40
C VAL A 57 5.36 -3.71 -6.71
N ALA A 58 6.44 -3.71 -7.46
CA ALA A 58 7.76 -3.35 -6.96
C ALA A 58 8.37 -2.20 -7.75
N SER A 59 9.11 -1.33 -7.06
CA SER A 59 9.89 -0.25 -7.66
C SER A 59 11.06 0.11 -6.75
N ASN A 60 12.17 0.53 -7.34
CA ASN A 60 13.26 1.18 -6.61
C ASN A 60 12.98 2.65 -6.25
N ASN A 61 11.81 3.16 -6.62
CA ASN A 61 11.37 4.52 -6.33
C ASN A 61 10.28 4.54 -5.24
N PRO A 62 9.97 5.70 -4.65
CA PRO A 62 8.81 5.84 -3.79
C PRO A 62 7.52 5.47 -4.53
N ILE A 63 6.64 4.75 -3.83
CA ILE A 63 5.32 4.38 -4.33
C ILE A 63 4.25 5.12 -3.54
N TYR A 64 3.29 5.69 -4.26
CA TYR A 64 2.10 6.33 -3.73
C TYR A 64 0.89 5.47 -4.07
N ILE A 65 0.19 4.94 -3.06
CA ILE A 65 -1.07 4.23 -3.23
C ILE A 65 -2.18 5.26 -3.07
N LYS A 66 -2.91 5.55 -4.15
CA LYS A 66 -4.02 6.50 -4.12
C LYS A 66 -5.37 5.81 -4.09
N GLY A 67 -6.11 6.10 -3.03
CA GLY A 67 -7.47 5.63 -2.81
C GLY A 67 -7.55 4.18 -2.33
N ASP A 68 -8.76 3.64 -2.35
CA ASP A 68 -9.02 2.28 -1.94
C ASP A 68 -8.24 1.29 -2.79
N TYR A 69 -7.58 0.33 -2.12
CA TYR A 69 -6.72 -0.64 -2.77
C TYR A 69 -7.05 -2.05 -2.29
N ASN A 70 -7.33 -2.97 -3.22
CA ASN A 70 -7.67 -4.37 -2.95
C ASN A 70 -8.88 -4.53 -2.01
N THR A 71 -9.93 -3.78 -2.27
CA THR A 71 -11.14 -3.70 -1.44
C THR A 71 -12.36 -4.32 -2.08
N GLY A 72 -12.33 -4.57 -3.39
CA GLY A 72 -13.46 -5.07 -4.18
C GLY A 72 -14.35 -3.98 -4.74
N GLY A 73 -14.22 -2.76 -4.30
CA GLY A 73 -15.00 -1.62 -4.74
C GLY A 73 -14.62 -0.34 -4.02
N ALA A 74 -15.25 0.76 -4.40
CA ALA A 74 -15.12 2.02 -3.70
C ALA A 74 -15.95 2.00 -2.40
N ASN A 75 -15.43 2.67 -1.35
CA ASN A 75 -16.09 2.76 -0.04
C ASN A 75 -16.48 1.40 0.54
N PRO A 76 -15.51 0.49 0.72
CA PRO A 76 -15.80 -0.79 1.35
C PRO A 76 -16.41 -0.55 2.73
N PRO A 77 -17.38 -1.39 3.17
CA PRO A 77 -17.91 -1.29 4.50
C PRO A 77 -16.79 -1.38 5.53
N SER A 78 -16.86 -0.56 6.56
CA SER A 78 -15.91 -0.65 7.67
C SER A 78 -16.03 -2.04 8.26
N ASN A 79 -14.95 -2.80 8.18
CA ASN A 79 -14.90 -4.09 8.84
C ASN A 79 -14.98 -3.88 10.35
N SER A 80 -15.73 -4.72 11.04
CA SER A 80 -15.94 -4.66 12.50
C SER A 80 -14.67 -4.96 13.33
N GLY A 81 -13.48 -4.80 12.75
CA GLY A 81 -12.20 -5.03 13.43
C GLY A 81 -11.78 -6.49 13.54
N ASP A 82 -12.50 -7.41 12.94
CA ASP A 82 -12.13 -8.83 12.93
C ASP A 82 -11.26 -9.15 11.71
N PRO A 83 -9.94 -9.36 11.88
CA PRO A 83 -9.03 -9.63 10.77
C PRO A 83 -9.28 -10.97 10.09
N THR A 84 -10.09 -11.85 10.72
CA THR A 84 -10.41 -13.17 10.17
C THR A 84 -11.60 -13.11 9.21
N LYS A 85 -12.43 -12.08 9.33
CA LYS A 85 -13.57 -11.90 8.45
C LYS A 85 -13.17 -11.19 7.18
N PRO A 86 -13.47 -11.74 6.01
CA PRO A 86 -13.30 -11.00 4.76
C PRO A 86 -14.17 -9.75 4.85
N GLN A 87 -13.67 -8.63 4.32
CA GLN A 87 -14.56 -7.52 4.01
C GLN A 87 -15.59 -8.05 3.04
N VAL A 88 -16.84 -8.03 3.48
CA VAL A 88 -17.96 -8.47 2.64
C VAL A 88 -18.35 -7.27 1.81
N ASP A 89 -17.74 -7.16 0.64
CA ASP A 89 -18.14 -6.17 -0.34
C ASP A 89 -19.05 -6.80 -1.38
N ASN A 90 -19.96 -5.99 -1.85
CA ASN A 90 -20.72 -6.32 -3.05
C ASN A 90 -19.80 -6.21 -4.27
N TYR A 91 -19.01 -7.25 -4.50
CA TYR A 91 -18.01 -7.30 -5.55
C TYR A 91 -18.62 -6.91 -6.91
N ASN A 92 -18.24 -5.75 -7.42
CA ASN A 92 -18.75 -5.21 -8.69
C ASN A 92 -20.30 -5.20 -8.81
N GLY A 93 -21.01 -5.07 -7.72
CA GLY A 93 -22.48 -5.12 -7.75
C GLY A 93 -23.06 -6.53 -7.92
N THR A 94 -22.25 -7.57 -7.83
CA THR A 94 -22.68 -8.97 -8.01
C THR A 94 -23.30 -9.59 -6.78
N GLY A 95 -23.24 -8.92 -5.64
CA GLY A 95 -23.68 -9.48 -4.36
C GLY A 95 -22.74 -10.54 -3.76
N GLN A 96 -21.61 -10.79 -4.41
CA GLN A 96 -20.63 -11.76 -3.96
C GLN A 96 -19.53 -11.13 -3.11
N PRO A 97 -19.03 -11.81 -2.08
CA PRO A 97 -17.87 -11.34 -1.31
C PRO A 97 -16.65 -11.20 -2.19
N TYR A 98 -15.92 -10.10 -2.03
CA TYR A 98 -14.62 -9.93 -2.69
C TYR A 98 -13.57 -10.82 -2.01
N PRO A 99 -12.87 -11.68 -2.78
CA PRO A 99 -11.95 -12.66 -2.19
C PRO A 99 -10.69 -12.03 -1.59
N ARG A 100 -10.46 -10.74 -1.81
CA ARG A 100 -9.26 -10.01 -1.40
C ARG A 100 -7.99 -10.81 -1.73
N PRO A 101 -7.56 -10.81 -3.02
CA PRO A 101 -6.37 -11.55 -3.44
C PRO A 101 -5.11 -11.07 -2.70
N PRO A 102 -4.10 -11.93 -2.49
CA PRO A 102 -2.88 -11.53 -1.80
C PRO A 102 -2.14 -10.47 -2.59
N SER A 103 -1.69 -9.42 -1.89
CA SER A 103 -1.02 -8.29 -2.52
C SER A 103 0.19 -7.83 -1.74
N LEU A 104 1.19 -7.30 -2.46
CA LEU A 104 2.41 -6.74 -1.91
C LEU A 104 2.81 -5.50 -2.70
N VAL A 105 3.19 -4.46 -1.99
CA VAL A 105 3.79 -3.25 -2.55
C VAL A 105 5.17 -3.05 -1.95
N ILE A 106 6.19 -2.98 -2.83
CA ILE A 106 7.61 -2.81 -2.45
C ILE A 106 8.13 -1.53 -3.08
N GLY A 107 8.54 -0.57 -2.27
CA GLY A 107 9.06 0.71 -2.75
C GLY A 107 10.11 1.29 -1.83
N ASP A 108 10.97 2.18 -2.32
CA ASP A 108 11.95 2.89 -1.50
C ASP A 108 11.29 3.59 -0.29
N ALA A 109 10.10 4.13 -0.50
CA ALA A 109 9.17 4.57 0.54
C ALA A 109 7.74 4.32 0.05
N VAL A 110 6.80 3.99 0.94
CA VAL A 110 5.39 3.82 0.58
C VAL A 110 4.56 4.90 1.25
N ASN A 111 3.78 5.60 0.44
CA ASN A 111 2.93 6.70 0.86
C ASN A 111 1.47 6.37 0.55
N ILE A 112 0.58 6.70 1.47
CA ILE A 112 -0.86 6.57 1.29
C ILE A 112 -1.44 7.93 0.96
N LEU A 113 -2.20 7.99 -0.12
CA LEU A 113 -3.01 9.12 -0.52
C LEU A 113 -4.47 8.69 -0.46
N SER A 114 -5.31 9.49 0.17
CA SER A 114 -6.73 9.15 0.31
C SER A 114 -7.49 9.17 -1.02
N ASN A 115 -8.73 8.71 -1.02
CA ASN A 115 -9.62 8.84 -2.18
C ASN A 115 -9.79 10.31 -2.61
N ALA A 116 -9.73 11.25 -1.65
CA ALA A 116 -9.89 12.69 -1.91
C ALA A 116 -8.62 13.40 -2.43
N TRP A 117 -7.47 12.71 -2.46
CA TRP A 117 -6.21 13.34 -2.88
C TRP A 117 -6.30 13.96 -4.27
N ASN A 118 -5.82 15.22 -4.37
CA ASN A 118 -5.68 15.94 -5.62
C ASN A 118 -4.25 16.45 -5.78
N ASP A 119 -3.58 16.05 -6.85
CA ASP A 119 -2.18 16.42 -7.12
C ASP A 119 -1.97 17.93 -7.21
N SER A 120 -2.98 18.70 -7.65
CA SER A 120 -2.91 20.18 -7.73
C SER A 120 -2.75 20.83 -6.36
N ASN A 121 -3.13 20.13 -5.29
CA ASN A 121 -3.00 20.63 -3.91
C ASN A 121 -1.69 20.20 -3.23
N SER A 122 -0.82 19.48 -3.93
CA SER A 122 0.38 18.86 -3.33
C SER A 122 1.34 19.87 -2.66
N PHE A 123 1.37 21.11 -3.11
CA PHE A 123 2.18 22.19 -2.53
C PHE A 123 1.40 23.10 -1.57
N ASN A 124 0.10 22.90 -1.43
CA ASN A 124 -0.74 23.71 -0.55
C ASN A 124 -0.60 23.26 0.92
N GLY A 125 -1.04 24.09 1.85
CA GLY A 125 -1.11 23.75 3.26
C GLY A 125 -2.08 22.57 3.54
N LEU A 126 -2.01 21.99 4.74
CA LEU A 126 -2.82 20.85 5.14
C LEU A 126 -4.32 21.10 5.03
N SER A 127 -4.78 22.32 5.28
CA SER A 127 -6.20 22.71 5.14
C SER A 127 -6.77 22.48 3.74
N SER A 128 -5.91 22.47 2.71
CA SER A 128 -6.29 22.18 1.32
C SER A 128 -6.07 20.71 0.93
N ARG A 129 -5.50 19.91 1.83
CA ARG A 129 -5.19 18.49 1.62
C ARG A 129 -5.94 17.62 2.63
N VAL A 130 -7.26 17.79 2.69
CA VAL A 130 -8.11 17.04 3.63
C VAL A 130 -8.36 15.65 3.06
N ALA A 131 -8.01 14.64 3.86
CA ALA A 131 -8.22 13.24 3.50
C ALA A 131 -9.69 12.81 3.54
N SER A 132 -9.99 11.67 2.94
CA SER A 132 -11.23 10.93 3.13
C SER A 132 -10.93 9.54 3.69
N ASN A 133 -11.93 8.87 4.27
CA ASN A 133 -11.80 7.49 4.69
C ASN A 133 -11.29 6.65 3.52
N THR A 134 -10.30 5.83 3.79
CA THR A 134 -9.63 5.04 2.74
C THR A 134 -9.19 3.70 3.32
N THR A 135 -9.31 2.65 2.52
CA THR A 135 -8.94 1.29 2.90
C THR A 135 -7.86 0.75 1.97
N VAL A 136 -6.81 0.18 2.53
CA VAL A 136 -5.70 -0.44 1.78
C VAL A 136 -5.43 -1.83 2.32
N ASN A 137 -5.54 -2.85 1.46
CA ASN A 137 -5.34 -4.25 1.79
C ASN A 137 -4.15 -4.82 1.01
N THR A 138 -2.96 -4.69 1.57
CA THR A 138 -1.71 -5.16 0.93
C THR A 138 -0.61 -5.33 1.96
N ALA A 139 0.32 -6.24 1.74
CA ALA A 139 1.59 -6.17 2.43
C ALA A 139 2.40 -4.97 1.91
N ILE A 140 3.17 -4.35 2.79
CA ILE A 140 4.06 -3.24 2.45
C ILE A 140 5.48 -3.61 2.88
N VAL A 141 6.40 -3.53 1.93
CA VAL A 141 7.84 -3.57 2.19
C VAL A 141 8.44 -2.23 1.78
N SER A 142 9.09 -1.56 2.69
CA SER A 142 9.56 -0.20 2.45
C SER A 142 10.85 0.08 3.24
N GLY A 143 11.56 1.10 2.79
CA GLY A 143 12.62 1.71 3.57
C GLY A 143 12.07 2.81 4.48
N ILE A 144 12.76 3.02 5.58
CA ILE A 144 12.62 4.19 6.43
C ILE A 144 14.00 4.84 6.65
N VAL A 145 14.01 6.03 7.21
CA VAL A 145 15.23 6.69 7.65
C VAL A 145 15.22 6.74 9.18
N PRO A 146 16.25 6.25 9.86
CA PRO A 146 16.31 6.33 11.30
C PRO A 146 16.38 7.79 11.74
N THR A 147 15.78 8.09 12.88
CA THR A 147 15.94 9.38 13.56
C THR A 147 17.40 9.54 13.98
N SER A 148 17.98 10.66 13.65
CA SER A 148 19.35 11.03 14.05
C SER A 148 19.36 12.46 14.59
N ASN A 149 20.47 12.87 15.20
CA ASN A 149 20.62 14.21 15.78
C ASN A 149 20.34 15.29 14.72
N GLY A 150 19.37 16.16 14.99
CA GLY A 150 18.95 17.22 14.07
C GLY A 150 18.05 16.77 12.90
N ASN A 151 17.74 15.46 12.80
CA ASN A 151 16.88 14.94 11.76
C ASN A 151 15.87 13.92 12.31
N TYR A 152 14.72 14.40 12.73
CA TYR A 152 13.62 13.55 13.19
C TYR A 152 12.86 12.97 11.99
N SER A 153 12.79 11.65 11.89
CA SER A 153 12.17 10.95 10.73
C SER A 153 10.77 10.42 10.98
N GLY A 154 10.28 10.51 12.23
CA GLY A 154 9.00 9.90 12.62
C GLY A 154 9.08 8.40 12.92
N GLY A 155 10.17 7.72 12.58
CA GLY A 155 10.34 6.29 12.84
C GLY A 155 9.18 5.43 12.34
N ALA A 156 8.76 4.43 13.13
CA ALA A 156 7.64 3.55 12.81
C ALA A 156 6.28 4.27 12.73
N GLU A 157 6.14 5.43 13.34
CA GLU A 157 4.92 6.25 13.24
C GLU A 157 4.72 6.83 11.84
N ASN A 158 5.81 6.94 11.08
CA ASN A 158 5.84 7.42 9.70
C ASN A 158 5.87 6.26 8.68
N PHE A 159 5.34 5.11 9.04
CA PHE A 159 5.31 3.93 8.19
C PHE A 159 3.92 3.28 8.21
N PRO A 160 3.14 3.27 7.10
CA PRO A 160 3.38 4.01 5.85
C PRO A 160 3.27 5.53 6.03
N ARG A 161 3.75 6.29 5.06
CA ARG A 161 3.75 7.75 5.09
C ARG A 161 2.41 8.32 4.65
N PHE A 162 2.05 9.48 5.24
CA PHE A 162 0.86 10.25 4.90
C PHE A 162 1.23 11.68 4.54
N LEU A 163 0.39 12.34 3.72
CA LEU A 163 0.61 13.69 3.23
C LEU A 163 -0.61 14.61 3.39
N GLU A 164 -1.66 14.17 4.06
CA GLU A 164 -2.95 14.85 4.15
C GLU A 164 -3.33 15.11 5.62
N SER A 165 -4.30 16.00 5.82
CA SER A 165 -4.98 16.12 7.10
C SER A 165 -6.02 14.99 7.21
N TRP A 166 -5.72 14.02 8.09
CA TRP A 166 -6.60 12.88 8.37
C TRP A 166 -7.44 13.10 9.64
N THR A 167 -7.52 14.32 10.15
CA THR A 167 -8.32 14.63 11.33
C THR A 167 -9.75 14.11 11.16
N ASN A 168 -10.21 13.28 12.08
CA ASN A 168 -11.51 12.61 12.05
C ASN A 168 -11.74 11.74 10.79
N LYS A 169 -10.69 11.27 10.14
CA LYS A 169 -10.76 10.33 9.02
C LYS A 169 -10.10 9.01 9.41
N THR A 170 -10.68 7.93 8.92
CA THR A 170 -10.22 6.56 9.19
C THR A 170 -9.35 6.05 8.06
N PHE A 171 -8.20 5.51 8.41
CA PHE A 171 -7.39 4.68 7.54
C PHE A 171 -7.51 3.23 7.99
N THR A 172 -8.19 2.41 7.19
CA THR A 172 -8.33 0.97 7.42
C THR A 172 -7.25 0.22 6.65
N TYR A 173 -6.56 -0.69 7.32
CA TYR A 173 -5.45 -1.42 6.74
C TYR A 173 -5.50 -2.91 7.12
N TYR A 174 -5.44 -3.78 6.11
CA TYR A 174 -5.22 -5.20 6.27
C TYR A 174 -3.97 -5.61 5.51
N GLY A 175 -2.97 -6.11 6.23
CA GLY A 175 -1.71 -6.45 5.60
C GLY A 175 -0.63 -6.84 6.58
N SER A 176 0.60 -6.65 6.17
CA SER A 176 1.79 -6.66 7.02
C SER A 176 2.72 -5.54 6.59
N MET A 177 3.41 -4.97 7.53
CA MET A 177 4.39 -3.90 7.28
C MET A 177 5.76 -4.39 7.64
N VAL A 178 6.69 -4.29 6.70
CA VAL A 178 8.08 -4.72 6.87
C VAL A 178 9.00 -3.58 6.47
N GLU A 179 9.80 -3.13 7.42
CA GLU A 179 10.97 -2.31 7.15
C GLU A 179 12.12 -3.23 6.81
N LEU A 180 12.71 -3.07 5.62
CA LEU A 180 13.74 -3.97 5.15
C LEU A 180 15.08 -3.28 4.88
N TYR A 181 15.06 -1.98 4.60
CA TYR A 181 16.24 -1.21 4.21
C TYR A 181 16.09 0.26 4.57
N GLN A 182 17.18 1.01 4.38
CA GLN A 182 17.17 2.46 4.53
C GLN A 182 16.67 3.13 3.23
N SER A 183 15.67 4.02 3.34
CA SER A 183 15.17 4.77 2.20
C SER A 183 16.26 5.69 1.62
N GLN A 184 16.37 5.70 0.30
CA GLN A 184 17.31 6.55 -0.43
C GLN A 184 16.70 7.91 -0.79
N THR A 185 15.39 8.01 -0.84
CA THR A 185 14.69 9.20 -1.34
C THR A 185 13.88 9.93 -0.29
N ALA A 186 13.35 9.20 0.71
CA ALA A 186 12.51 9.75 1.76
C ALA A 186 13.35 10.18 2.99
N ASN A 187 14.48 10.82 2.75
CA ASN A 187 15.50 11.18 3.74
C ASN A 187 15.47 12.65 4.17
N GLY A 188 14.43 13.40 3.78
CA GLY A 188 14.21 14.77 4.24
C GLY A 188 13.71 14.82 5.68
N GLN A 189 13.82 16.01 6.30
CA GLN A 189 13.28 16.24 7.63
C GLN A 189 11.77 15.99 7.68
N TRP A 190 11.29 15.44 8.79
CA TRP A 190 9.88 15.18 9.03
C TRP A 190 9.03 16.45 9.17
N VAL A 191 9.60 17.51 9.72
CA VAL A 191 8.90 18.76 9.97
C VAL A 191 9.61 19.92 9.27
N TYR A 192 8.88 20.59 8.38
CA TYR A 192 9.30 21.82 7.71
C TYR A 192 8.36 22.95 8.13
N GLY A 193 8.63 23.58 9.28
CA GLY A 193 7.84 24.73 9.73
C GLY A 193 6.37 24.46 10.05
N GLY A 194 5.98 23.19 10.17
CA GLY A 194 4.62 22.76 10.48
C GLY A 194 4.41 21.25 10.22
N ASN A 195 3.24 20.72 10.55
CA ASN A 195 2.94 19.33 10.34
C ASN A 195 2.84 19.00 8.84
N ILE A 196 3.49 17.91 8.42
CA ILE A 196 3.42 17.41 7.05
C ILE A 196 2.08 16.72 6.81
N TYR A 197 1.54 16.07 7.85
CA TYR A 197 0.21 15.47 7.85
C TYR A 197 -0.38 15.52 9.27
N GLU A 198 -1.68 15.21 9.38
CA GLU A 198 -2.34 14.89 10.63
C GLU A 198 -2.76 13.43 10.62
N ALA A 199 -2.57 12.74 11.75
CA ALA A 199 -2.70 11.29 11.83
C ALA A 199 -4.16 10.83 11.62
N PRO A 200 -4.40 9.70 10.91
CA PRO A 200 -5.71 9.09 10.81
C PRO A 200 -6.13 8.39 12.10
N ILE A 201 -7.45 8.14 12.23
CA ILE A 201 -7.95 7.07 13.09
C ILE A 201 -7.50 5.75 12.44
N ARG A 202 -6.64 5.01 13.16
CA ARG A 202 -6.00 3.80 12.62
C ARG A 202 -6.83 2.57 12.96
N GLN A 203 -7.24 1.82 11.92
CA GLN A 203 -7.84 0.49 12.02
C GLN A 203 -6.94 -0.49 11.28
N TRP A 204 -5.89 -0.97 11.98
CA TRP A 204 -4.83 -1.75 11.37
C TRP A 204 -4.84 -3.19 11.85
N TYR A 205 -4.80 -4.12 10.89
CA TYR A 205 -4.93 -5.54 11.15
C TYR A 205 -3.93 -6.32 10.29
N PHE A 206 -3.38 -7.39 10.87
CA PHE A 206 -2.60 -8.35 10.10
C PHE A 206 -3.54 -9.16 9.18
N ASP A 207 -3.20 -9.29 7.89
CA ASP A 207 -3.96 -10.15 7.00
C ASP A 207 -3.60 -11.62 7.22
N THR A 208 -4.44 -12.34 7.95
CA THR A 208 -4.23 -13.74 8.30
C THR A 208 -4.17 -14.67 7.08
N LYS A 209 -4.66 -14.23 5.91
CA LYS A 209 -4.56 -14.98 4.65
C LYS A 209 -3.11 -15.20 4.22
N PHE A 210 -2.20 -14.32 4.61
CA PHE A 210 -0.77 -14.48 4.27
C PHE A 210 -0.12 -15.72 4.88
N ARG A 211 -0.75 -16.33 5.89
CA ARG A 211 -0.29 -17.60 6.45
C ARG A 211 -0.45 -18.78 5.49
N THR A 212 -1.42 -18.71 4.60
CA THR A 212 -1.77 -19.80 3.68
C THR A 212 -1.59 -19.43 2.22
N LYS A 213 -1.72 -18.16 1.88
CA LYS A 213 -1.58 -17.65 0.53
C LYS A 213 -0.77 -16.34 0.54
N PRO A 214 0.56 -16.42 0.52
CA PRO A 214 1.41 -15.23 0.51
C PRO A 214 1.28 -14.47 -0.81
N PRO A 215 1.63 -13.18 -0.85
CA PRO A 215 1.63 -12.40 -2.08
C PRO A 215 2.53 -13.02 -3.16
N PRO A 216 2.19 -12.87 -4.46
CA PRO A 216 3.00 -13.36 -5.55
C PRO A 216 4.45 -12.85 -5.47
N GLY A 217 5.42 -13.71 -5.73
CA GLY A 217 6.86 -13.35 -5.71
C GLY A 217 7.46 -13.14 -4.32
N SER A 218 6.68 -13.30 -3.24
CA SER A 218 7.24 -13.32 -1.89
C SER A 218 8.00 -14.63 -1.63
N LEU A 219 9.08 -14.53 -0.84
CA LEU A 219 9.84 -15.71 -0.42
C LEU A 219 9.03 -16.53 0.58
N MET A 220 8.95 -17.84 0.34
CA MET A 220 8.39 -18.76 1.32
C MET A 220 9.44 -19.06 2.37
N VAL A 221 9.12 -18.75 3.63
CA VAL A 221 9.96 -19.11 4.77
C VAL A 221 9.36 -20.34 5.44
N TYR A 222 10.13 -21.40 5.50
CA TYR A 222 9.77 -22.61 6.24
C TYR A 222 10.42 -22.57 7.61
N THR A 223 9.61 -22.71 8.65
CA THR A 223 10.12 -22.91 10.01
C THR A 223 10.03 -24.40 10.38
N TYR A 224 11.12 -24.94 10.89
CA TYR A 224 11.13 -26.30 11.44
C TYR A 224 10.86 -26.20 12.93
N ALA A 225 9.76 -26.80 13.39
CA ALA A 225 9.52 -26.99 14.81
C ALA A 225 10.11 -28.34 15.22
N LYS A 226 10.89 -28.37 16.32
CA LYS A 226 11.37 -29.62 16.91
C LYS A 226 10.17 -30.43 17.41
N GLY A 227 9.91 -31.56 16.79
CA GLY A 227 8.91 -32.51 17.26
C GLY A 227 9.29 -33.16 18.59
N ARG A 228 8.33 -33.72 19.31
CA ARG A 228 8.62 -34.59 20.46
C ARG A 228 9.14 -35.93 19.93
N TRP A 229 10.26 -36.37 20.47
CA TRP A 229 10.76 -37.73 20.29
C TRP A 229 10.08 -38.60 21.32
N PHE A 230 9.42 -39.66 20.87
CA PHE A 230 8.95 -40.71 21.75
C PHE A 230 9.92 -41.90 21.60
N THR A 231 10.59 -42.29 22.64
CA THR A 231 11.27 -43.59 22.74
C THR A 231 10.23 -44.60 23.19
N GLN A 232 10.04 -45.67 22.43
CA GLN A 232 9.31 -46.84 22.85
C GLN A 232 10.13 -47.69 23.81
#